data_5507a67d628adba2ce83ef693e43198f
#
_entry.id   5507a67d628adba2ce83ef693e43198f
#
_cell.length_a   1.000
_cell.length_b   1.000
_cell.length_c   1.000
_cell.angle_alpha   90.00
_cell.angle_beta   90.00
_cell.angle_gamma   90.00
#
_symmetry.space_group_name_H-M   'P 1'
#
loop_
_entity.id
_entity.type
_entity.pdbx_description
1 polymer ?
#
loop_
_entity_poly.entity_id
_entity_poly.type
_entity_poly.pdbx_seq_one_letter_code
_entity_poly.pdbx_strand_id
1 'polypeptide(L)'
;MVEFNLESLGVSINLSFQNFKNDTLAGSLIPLKKGTKTDLSILLYEDKKKTVIQKIKKTEFKNCVKKVRGGSYCTFFDIDKRKTFSFFEKDVFLGFVMDHALNRSFLAFQNVLDIIFLHAAAIVIKERAYLFIAPGGGGKSTISSLAKENGFRVIDEECCIIKRIGNRFFSGVYPIKPLSDTSDKIWEIGGVYFLNKSNKSRTRKLSAIDAVYRSVPEAASFYHNWVPDEDKNEYKKRIFTFLNSMFNDVYFRLLDFKIDSDVFSCLTH
;
A
#
# COMPACT_ATOMS: atom_id res chain seq x y z
N MET A 1 -7.81 26.78 4.98
CA MET A 1 -6.86 25.68 4.78
C MET A 1 -6.95 24.82 6.01
N VAL A 2 -7.16 23.54 5.88
CA VAL A 2 -7.13 22.56 6.97
C VAL A 2 -5.97 21.61 6.66
N GLU A 3 -5.11 21.38 7.65
CA GLU A 3 -3.92 20.55 7.49
C GLU A 3 -3.94 19.39 8.47
N PHE A 4 -3.58 18.22 7.98
CA PHE A 4 -3.40 17.01 8.76
C PHE A 4 -2.04 16.41 8.44
N ASN A 5 -1.39 15.91 9.46
CA ASN A 5 -0.18 15.14 9.27
C ASN A 5 -0.49 13.68 9.56
N LEU A 6 -0.05 12.80 8.69
CA LEU A 6 -0.17 11.35 8.85
C LEU A 6 1.22 10.74 8.89
N GLU A 7 1.37 9.68 9.63
CA GLU A 7 2.54 8.82 9.54
C GLU A 7 2.10 7.41 9.13
N SER A 8 2.74 6.90 8.12
CA SER A 8 2.52 5.53 7.68
C SER A 8 3.82 4.95 7.16
N LEU A 9 4.15 3.74 7.60
CA LEU A 9 5.38 3.06 7.19
C LEU A 9 6.65 3.88 7.43
N GLY A 10 6.68 4.72 8.48
CA GLY A 10 7.76 5.67 8.72
C GLY A 10 7.90 6.70 7.60
N VAL A 11 6.81 7.05 6.92
CA VAL A 11 6.70 8.17 5.97
C VAL A 11 5.80 9.21 6.58
N SER A 12 6.32 10.41 6.79
CA SER A 12 5.54 11.56 7.27
C SER A 12 4.84 12.24 6.11
N ILE A 13 3.51 12.30 6.16
CA ILE A 13 2.67 12.83 5.09
C ILE A 13 1.91 14.04 5.60
N ASN A 14 2.04 15.18 4.92
CA ASN A 14 1.20 16.35 5.15
C ASN A 14 0.04 16.34 4.15
N LEU A 15 -1.18 16.33 4.67
CA LEU A 15 -2.43 16.49 3.90
C LEU A 15 -2.97 17.88 4.11
N SER A 16 -3.09 18.66 3.05
CA SER A 16 -3.65 20.02 3.08
C SER A 16 -4.90 20.11 2.23
N PHE A 17 -5.97 20.64 2.80
CA PHE A 17 -7.25 20.86 2.13
C PHE A 17 -7.45 22.35 1.90
N GLN A 18 -7.68 22.73 0.65
CA GLN A 18 -7.97 24.11 0.27
C GLN A 18 -9.40 24.26 -0.28
N ASN A 19 -10.03 25.39 0.03
CA ASN A 19 -11.41 25.71 -0.35
C ASN A 19 -12.50 24.84 0.29
N PHE A 20 -12.17 24.05 1.28
CA PHE A 20 -13.08 23.11 1.92
C PHE A 20 -13.73 23.73 3.18
N LYS A 21 -15.05 23.58 3.34
CA LYS A 21 -15.84 24.13 4.44
C LYS A 21 -16.46 23.02 5.29
N ASN A 22 -15.76 21.96 5.64
CA ASN A 22 -16.45 20.89 6.37
C ASN A 22 -15.67 20.40 7.60
N ASP A 23 -16.32 20.50 8.75
CA ASP A 23 -15.81 20.04 10.04
C ASP A 23 -15.83 18.51 10.21
N THR A 24 -16.42 17.80 9.25
CA THR A 24 -16.66 16.34 9.32
C THR A 24 -15.39 15.49 9.13
N LEU A 25 -14.29 16.06 8.67
CA LEU A 25 -13.03 15.33 8.44
C LEU A 25 -12.17 15.15 9.68
N ALA A 26 -12.36 16.02 10.68
CA ALA A 26 -11.49 16.05 11.86
C ALA A 26 -11.51 14.76 12.69
N GLY A 27 -12.60 13.97 12.59
CA GLY A 27 -12.76 12.70 13.31
C GLY A 27 -12.13 11.48 12.62
N SER A 28 -11.67 11.61 11.37
CA SER A 28 -11.25 10.46 10.55
C SER A 28 -9.74 10.39 10.30
N LEU A 29 -8.97 11.36 10.75
CA LEU A 29 -7.52 11.42 10.51
C LEU A 29 -6.78 11.62 11.83
N ILE A 30 -5.72 10.85 12.01
CA ILE A 30 -4.88 10.97 13.21
C ILE A 30 -3.93 12.15 13.02
N PRO A 31 -3.96 13.14 13.93
CA PRO A 31 -3.01 14.24 13.84
C PRO A 31 -1.61 13.79 14.29
N LEU A 32 -0.61 13.99 13.45
CA LEU A 32 0.79 13.85 13.84
C LEU A 32 1.26 14.97 14.77
N LYS A 33 2.28 14.67 15.55
CA LYS A 33 2.96 15.66 16.41
C LYS A 33 3.56 16.78 15.57
N LYS A 34 3.36 18.05 16.00
CA LYS A 34 4.01 19.21 15.39
C LYS A 34 5.54 19.06 15.39
N GLY A 35 6.16 19.27 14.21
CA GLY A 35 7.61 19.39 14.08
C GLY A 35 8.32 18.23 13.40
N THR A 36 7.61 17.24 12.89
CA THR A 36 8.24 16.17 12.07
C THR A 36 8.53 16.66 10.67
N LYS A 37 9.70 16.27 10.13
CA LYS A 37 10.06 16.54 8.74
C LYS A 37 9.08 15.81 7.82
N THR A 38 8.42 16.54 6.93
CA THR A 38 7.46 15.97 5.98
C THR A 38 8.18 15.32 4.81
N ASP A 39 7.93 14.03 4.58
CA ASP A 39 8.48 13.28 3.45
C ASP A 39 7.64 13.46 2.18
N LEU A 40 6.35 13.65 2.33
CA LEU A 40 5.38 13.75 1.24
C LEU A 40 4.29 14.76 1.56
N SER A 41 3.98 15.68 0.64
CA SER A 41 2.88 16.63 0.76
C SER A 41 1.78 16.32 -0.24
N ILE A 42 0.54 16.22 0.22
CA ILE A 42 -0.65 16.00 -0.61
C ILE A 42 -1.59 17.17 -0.41
N LEU A 43 -1.87 17.89 -1.50
CA LEU A 43 -2.74 19.04 -1.52
C LEU A 43 -4.04 18.68 -2.25
N LEU A 44 -5.15 18.81 -1.56
CA LEU A 44 -6.49 18.50 -2.05
C LEU A 44 -7.28 19.81 -2.28
N TYR A 45 -7.77 20.01 -3.49
CA TYR A 45 -8.47 21.21 -3.90
C TYR A 45 -9.89 20.88 -4.38
N GLU A 46 -10.90 21.49 -3.78
CA GLU A 46 -12.26 21.46 -4.34
C GLU A 46 -12.34 22.42 -5.54
N ASP A 47 -12.50 21.89 -6.74
CA ASP A 47 -12.68 22.69 -7.98
C ASP A 47 -14.15 23.03 -8.20
N LYS A 48 -14.64 24.01 -7.47
CA LYS A 48 -16.06 24.45 -7.50
C LYS A 48 -16.57 24.87 -8.88
N LYS A 49 -15.68 25.28 -9.78
CA LYS A 49 -16.04 25.82 -11.12
C LYS A 49 -15.68 24.87 -12.25
N LYS A 50 -15.19 23.67 -11.96
CA LYS A 50 -14.69 22.70 -12.96
C LYS A 50 -13.63 23.28 -13.92
N THR A 51 -12.97 24.38 -13.51
CA THR A 51 -12.09 25.14 -14.40
C THR A 51 -10.70 24.56 -14.47
N VAL A 52 -10.21 24.04 -13.37
CA VAL A 52 -8.87 23.43 -13.30
C VAL A 52 -8.88 22.10 -14.03
N ILE A 53 -9.83 21.23 -13.69
CA ILE A 53 -9.95 19.87 -14.28
C ILE A 53 -10.14 19.93 -15.80
N GLN A 54 -10.83 20.97 -16.31
CA GLN A 54 -11.04 21.15 -17.76
C GLN A 54 -9.85 21.76 -18.49
N LYS A 55 -9.06 22.63 -17.82
CA LYS A 55 -7.96 23.39 -18.44
C LYS A 55 -6.61 22.70 -18.40
N ILE A 56 -6.48 21.65 -17.61
CA ILE A 56 -5.20 20.97 -17.45
C ILE A 56 -4.82 20.26 -18.75
N LYS A 57 -3.82 20.85 -19.45
CA LYS A 57 -3.18 20.22 -20.60
C LYS A 57 -2.25 19.10 -20.13
N LYS A 58 -2.27 17.98 -20.84
CA LYS A 58 -1.54 16.73 -20.52
C LYS A 58 0.01 16.86 -20.45
N THR A 59 0.58 18.04 -20.68
CA THR A 59 2.01 18.19 -21.03
C THR A 59 2.94 18.55 -19.87
N GLU A 60 2.44 19.00 -18.72
CA GLU A 60 3.31 19.53 -17.65
C GLU A 60 3.44 18.63 -16.43
N PHE A 61 2.57 17.61 -16.30
CA PHE A 61 2.57 16.69 -15.15
C PHE A 61 2.26 15.27 -15.62
N LYS A 62 2.77 14.25 -14.96
CA LYS A 62 2.32 12.85 -15.17
C LYS A 62 0.87 12.71 -14.73
N ASN A 63 -0.03 12.89 -15.66
CA ASN A 63 -1.46 13.08 -15.43
C ASN A 63 -2.23 11.81 -15.20
N CYS A 64 -3.16 11.84 -14.27
CA CYS A 64 -4.22 10.88 -14.21
C CYS A 64 -5.58 11.54 -13.98
N VAL A 65 -6.38 11.63 -15.05
CA VAL A 65 -7.79 12.05 -14.94
C VAL A 65 -8.66 10.80 -14.88
N LYS A 66 -9.45 10.68 -13.83
CA LYS A 66 -10.51 9.65 -13.76
C LYS A 66 -11.87 10.29 -13.52
N LYS A 67 -12.86 9.86 -14.29
CA LYS A 67 -14.26 10.14 -14.00
C LYS A 67 -14.75 9.13 -12.97
N VAL A 68 -15.35 9.62 -11.89
CA VAL A 68 -16.02 8.82 -10.87
C VAL A 68 -17.53 9.09 -10.89
N ARG A 69 -18.31 8.24 -10.23
CA ARG A 69 -19.77 8.35 -10.17
C ARG A 69 -20.15 9.65 -9.45
N GLY A 70 -20.70 10.61 -10.17
CA GLY A 70 -21.10 11.93 -9.65
C GLY A 70 -20.09 13.05 -9.82
N GLY A 71 -18.94 12.83 -10.47
CA GLY A 71 -17.95 13.89 -10.65
C GLY A 71 -16.65 13.45 -11.30
N SER A 72 -15.71 14.37 -11.33
CA SER A 72 -14.36 14.15 -11.85
C SER A 72 -13.32 14.57 -10.83
N TYR A 73 -12.18 13.93 -10.85
CA TYR A 73 -10.99 14.33 -10.11
C TYR A 73 -9.75 14.19 -10.98
N CYS A 74 -8.70 14.90 -10.61
CA CYS A 74 -7.43 14.90 -11.33
C CYS A 74 -6.28 15.01 -10.34
N THR A 75 -5.28 14.18 -10.49
CA THR A 75 -4.12 14.15 -9.60
C THR A 75 -2.83 14.34 -10.39
N PHE A 76 -1.95 15.21 -9.88
CA PHE A 76 -0.65 15.57 -10.44
C PHE A 76 0.45 15.34 -9.43
N PHE A 77 1.67 15.16 -9.92
CA PHE A 77 2.83 14.88 -9.10
C PHE A 77 3.99 15.80 -9.46
N ASP A 78 4.55 16.47 -8.47
CA ASP A 78 5.86 17.11 -8.53
C ASP A 78 6.85 16.17 -7.84
N ILE A 79 7.58 15.40 -8.64
CA ILE A 79 8.47 14.34 -8.13
C ILE A 79 9.62 14.94 -7.33
N ASP A 80 10.20 16.04 -7.81
CA ASP A 80 11.36 16.67 -7.18
C ASP A 80 11.00 17.24 -5.80
N LYS A 81 9.83 17.86 -5.69
CA LYS A 81 9.34 18.43 -4.43
C LYS A 81 8.56 17.45 -3.57
N ARG A 82 8.35 16.22 -4.03
CA ARG A 82 7.52 15.20 -3.36
C ARG A 82 6.13 15.69 -3.01
N LYS A 83 5.48 16.35 -3.98
CA LYS A 83 4.14 16.93 -3.82
C LYS A 83 3.14 16.29 -4.75
N THR A 84 1.97 16.05 -4.22
CA THR A 84 0.77 15.65 -4.96
C THR A 84 -0.26 16.75 -4.91
N PHE A 85 -0.88 17.03 -6.03
CA PHE A 85 -1.98 17.97 -6.16
C PHE A 85 -3.19 17.22 -6.69
N SER A 86 -4.25 17.12 -5.92
CA SER A 86 -5.51 16.51 -6.33
C SER A 86 -6.62 17.55 -6.37
N PHE A 87 -7.25 17.68 -7.53
CA PHE A 87 -8.41 18.54 -7.76
C PHE A 87 -9.64 17.65 -7.92
N PHE A 88 -10.74 17.98 -7.26
CA PHE A 88 -11.97 17.22 -7.31
C PHE A 88 -13.19 18.12 -7.35
N GLU A 89 -14.26 17.64 -7.98
CA GLU A 89 -15.54 18.33 -8.02
C GLU A 89 -16.30 18.15 -6.69
N LYS A 90 -17.17 19.12 -6.37
CA LYS A 90 -17.90 19.19 -5.09
C LYS A 90 -18.67 17.92 -4.72
N ASP A 91 -19.20 17.24 -5.72
CA ASP A 91 -20.08 16.07 -5.51
C ASP A 91 -19.32 14.75 -5.43
N VAL A 92 -17.97 14.79 -5.46
CA VAL A 92 -17.14 13.60 -5.30
C VAL A 92 -16.98 13.29 -3.82
N PHE A 93 -17.20 12.03 -3.44
CA PHE A 93 -17.02 11.60 -2.06
C PHE A 93 -15.55 11.77 -1.62
N LEU A 94 -15.34 12.58 -0.61
CA LEU A 94 -14.00 13.01 -0.19
C LEU A 94 -13.11 11.86 0.27
N GLY A 95 -13.67 10.88 1.00
CA GLY A 95 -12.92 9.68 1.39
C GLY A 95 -12.32 8.94 0.19
N PHE A 96 -13.06 8.90 -0.91
CA PHE A 96 -12.57 8.33 -2.16
C PHE A 96 -11.43 9.15 -2.79
N VAL A 97 -11.55 10.50 -2.76
CA VAL A 97 -10.49 11.38 -3.28
C VAL A 97 -9.21 11.25 -2.47
N MET A 98 -9.35 11.16 -1.15
CA MET A 98 -8.21 10.98 -0.22
C MET A 98 -7.53 9.64 -0.46
N ASP A 99 -8.29 8.55 -0.51
CA ASP A 99 -7.78 7.21 -0.79
C ASP A 99 -7.01 7.19 -2.11
N HIS A 100 -7.61 7.75 -3.15
CA HIS A 100 -6.96 7.87 -4.45
C HIS A 100 -5.70 8.74 -4.43
N ALA A 101 -5.74 9.90 -3.77
CA ALA A 101 -4.59 10.80 -3.71
C ALA A 101 -3.42 10.14 -2.97
N LEU A 102 -3.68 9.46 -1.86
CA LEU A 102 -2.68 8.74 -1.10
C LEU A 102 -2.11 7.56 -1.88
N ASN A 103 -2.96 6.68 -2.41
CA ASN A 103 -2.53 5.55 -3.23
C ASN A 103 -1.63 6.00 -4.38
N ARG A 104 -2.05 7.03 -5.10
CA ARG A 104 -1.28 7.56 -6.22
C ARG A 104 0.02 8.21 -5.81
N SER A 105 0.02 8.88 -4.67
CA SER A 105 1.24 9.45 -4.11
C SER A 105 2.26 8.37 -3.78
N PHE A 106 1.86 7.33 -3.08
CA PHE A 106 2.75 6.21 -2.79
C PHE A 106 3.26 5.54 -4.07
N LEU A 107 2.40 5.37 -5.08
CA LEU A 107 2.78 4.82 -6.36
C LEU A 107 3.76 5.74 -7.13
N ALA A 108 3.48 7.04 -7.17
CA ALA A 108 4.34 8.00 -7.87
C ALA A 108 5.71 8.15 -7.19
N PHE A 109 5.73 8.11 -5.86
CA PHE A 109 6.94 8.32 -5.06
C PHE A 109 7.61 7.03 -4.58
N GLN A 110 7.17 5.88 -5.03
CA GLN A 110 7.66 4.58 -4.59
C GLN A 110 9.19 4.41 -4.70
N ASN A 111 9.82 5.02 -5.72
CA ASN A 111 11.27 4.99 -5.89
C ASN A 111 11.98 5.77 -4.77
N VAL A 112 11.46 6.95 -4.45
CA VAL A 112 12.01 7.84 -3.43
C VAL A 112 11.75 7.30 -2.02
N LEU A 113 10.60 6.67 -1.82
CA LEU A 113 10.18 6.08 -0.55
C LEU A 113 10.75 4.67 -0.34
N ASP A 114 11.32 4.08 -1.37
CA ASP A 114 11.81 2.70 -1.42
C ASP A 114 10.76 1.67 -0.95
N ILE A 115 9.59 1.75 -1.57
CA ILE A 115 8.44 0.89 -1.27
C ILE A 115 7.96 0.13 -2.50
N ILE A 116 7.30 -1.01 -2.27
CA ILE A 116 6.44 -1.67 -3.26
C ILE A 116 5.08 -2.01 -2.63
N PHE A 117 4.10 -2.17 -3.49
CA PHE A 117 2.81 -2.76 -3.12
C PHE A 117 2.82 -4.23 -3.49
N LEU A 118 2.24 -5.06 -2.63
CA LEU A 118 2.14 -6.50 -2.85
C LEU A 118 0.74 -7.00 -2.47
N HIS A 119 0.09 -7.72 -3.39
CA HIS A 119 -1.18 -8.38 -3.12
C HIS A 119 -0.94 -9.62 -2.24
N ALA A 120 -0.95 -9.40 -0.95
CA ALA A 120 -0.66 -10.39 0.08
C ALA A 120 -1.51 -10.14 1.32
N ALA A 121 -1.68 -11.16 2.15
CA ALA A 121 -2.08 -10.96 3.53
C ALA A 121 -0.84 -10.75 4.41
N ALA A 122 -0.90 -9.83 5.37
CA ALA A 122 0.16 -9.58 6.33
C ALA A 122 -0.34 -9.78 7.76
N ILE A 123 0.32 -10.65 8.49
CA ILE A 123 -0.06 -11.08 9.84
C ILE A 123 1.12 -10.87 10.77
N VAL A 124 0.87 -10.30 11.96
CA VAL A 124 1.91 -10.12 12.98
C VAL A 124 1.94 -11.35 13.90
N ILE A 125 3.10 -11.98 13.96
CA ILE A 125 3.39 -13.10 14.86
C ILE A 125 4.69 -12.78 15.58
N LYS A 126 4.68 -12.82 16.93
CA LYS A 126 5.87 -12.52 17.75
C LYS A 126 6.58 -11.22 17.33
N GLU A 127 5.80 -10.14 17.19
CA GLU A 127 6.29 -8.78 16.85
C GLU A 127 6.98 -8.67 15.46
N ARG A 128 6.78 -9.63 14.55
CA ARG A 128 7.23 -9.59 13.16
C ARG A 128 6.08 -9.77 12.20
N ALA A 129 6.16 -9.13 11.03
CA ALA A 129 5.18 -9.31 9.96
C ALA A 129 5.51 -10.55 9.14
N TYR A 130 4.51 -11.37 8.89
CA TYR A 130 4.59 -12.51 7.97
C TYR A 130 3.66 -12.27 6.80
N LEU A 131 4.21 -12.37 5.59
CA LEU A 131 3.46 -12.14 4.36
C LEU A 131 3.00 -13.48 3.78
N PHE A 132 1.74 -13.56 3.38
CA PHE A 132 1.13 -14.72 2.75
C PHE A 132 0.68 -14.36 1.36
N ILE A 133 1.36 -14.91 0.35
CA ILE A 133 1.17 -14.61 -1.06
C ILE A 133 0.42 -15.77 -1.73
N ALA A 134 -0.61 -15.43 -2.48
CA ALA A 134 -1.31 -16.36 -3.36
C ALA A 134 -2.10 -15.60 -4.42
N PRO A 135 -2.37 -16.20 -5.58
CA PRO A 135 -3.31 -15.64 -6.55
C PRO A 135 -4.72 -15.54 -5.96
N GLY A 136 -5.62 -14.88 -6.69
CA GLY A 136 -7.04 -14.80 -6.32
C GLY A 136 -7.63 -16.17 -5.98
N GLY A 137 -8.36 -16.28 -4.87
CA GLY A 137 -8.89 -17.53 -4.37
C GLY A 137 -7.87 -18.51 -3.76
N GLY A 138 -6.59 -18.12 -3.66
CA GLY A 138 -5.51 -18.99 -3.15
C GLY A 138 -5.45 -19.16 -1.64
N GLY A 139 -6.35 -18.52 -0.86
CA GLY A 139 -6.48 -18.74 0.57
C GLY A 139 -5.99 -17.60 1.47
N LYS A 140 -5.67 -16.42 0.93
CA LYS A 140 -5.27 -15.24 1.73
C LYS A 140 -6.29 -14.86 2.79
N SER A 141 -7.57 -14.69 2.41
CA SER A 141 -8.64 -14.36 3.37
C SER A 141 -8.87 -15.49 4.38
N THR A 142 -8.68 -16.75 3.97
CA THR A 142 -8.79 -17.90 4.88
C THR A 142 -7.71 -17.85 5.96
N ILE A 143 -6.44 -17.64 5.57
CA ILE A 143 -5.32 -17.56 6.54
C ILE A 143 -5.47 -16.33 7.46
N SER A 144 -6.01 -15.22 6.95
CA SER A 144 -6.31 -14.03 7.75
C SER A 144 -7.41 -14.29 8.78
N SER A 145 -8.49 -14.99 8.40
CA SER A 145 -9.55 -15.39 9.33
C SER A 145 -9.02 -16.29 10.44
N LEU A 146 -8.28 -17.34 10.07
CA LEU A 146 -7.62 -18.22 11.04
C LEU A 146 -6.66 -17.46 11.96
N ALA A 147 -5.94 -16.46 11.44
CA ALA A 147 -5.06 -15.63 12.26
C ALA A 147 -5.85 -14.83 13.31
N LYS A 148 -6.96 -14.21 12.91
CA LYS A 148 -7.84 -13.46 13.82
C LYS A 148 -8.43 -14.38 14.91
N GLU A 149 -8.89 -15.57 14.54
CA GLU A 149 -9.42 -16.59 15.46
C GLU A 149 -8.36 -17.04 16.50
N ASN A 150 -7.08 -17.05 16.11
CA ASN A 150 -5.96 -17.36 17.00
C ASN A 150 -5.37 -16.13 17.72
N GLY A 151 -6.04 -14.99 17.66
CA GLY A 151 -5.61 -13.76 18.35
C GLY A 151 -4.43 -13.03 17.71
N PHE A 152 -4.02 -13.40 16.49
CA PHE A 152 -2.98 -12.69 15.77
C PHE A 152 -3.53 -11.41 15.13
N ARG A 153 -2.70 -10.37 15.09
CA ARG A 153 -3.03 -9.14 14.39
C ARG A 153 -2.86 -9.31 12.90
N VAL A 154 -3.91 -9.01 12.13
CA VAL A 154 -3.84 -8.90 10.67
C VAL A 154 -3.63 -7.44 10.30
N ILE A 155 -2.51 -7.14 9.62
CA ILE A 155 -2.16 -5.79 9.15
C ILE A 155 -3.01 -5.46 7.93
N ASP A 156 -3.00 -6.34 6.94
CA ASP A 156 -3.76 -6.23 5.71
C ASP A 156 -4.08 -7.61 5.11
N GLU A 157 -5.12 -7.69 4.27
CA GLU A 157 -5.54 -8.93 3.63
C GLU A 157 -5.38 -8.91 2.10
N GLU A 158 -5.16 -7.71 1.52
CA GLU A 158 -5.14 -7.53 0.07
C GLU A 158 -3.99 -6.64 -0.42
N CYS A 159 -3.66 -5.57 0.31
CA CYS A 159 -2.71 -4.55 -0.15
C CYS A 159 -1.63 -4.27 0.90
N CYS A 160 -0.61 -5.09 0.91
CA CYS A 160 0.55 -4.86 1.77
C CYS A 160 1.51 -3.87 1.12
N ILE A 161 1.91 -2.86 1.86
CA ILE A 161 3.02 -2.00 1.47
C ILE A 161 4.28 -2.53 2.15
N ILE A 162 5.30 -2.76 1.35
CA ILE A 162 6.61 -3.20 1.82
C ILE A 162 7.59 -2.05 1.65
N LYS A 163 8.26 -1.66 2.73
CA LYS A 163 9.30 -0.62 2.73
C LYS A 163 10.65 -1.24 3.03
N ARG A 164 11.68 -0.84 2.28
CA ARG A 164 13.05 -1.16 2.60
C ARG A 164 13.68 -0.02 3.40
N ILE A 165 14.34 -0.36 4.49
CA ILE A 165 15.14 0.57 5.32
C ILE A 165 16.51 -0.09 5.55
N GLY A 166 17.53 0.44 4.88
CA GLY A 166 18.82 -0.25 4.82
C GLY A 166 18.69 -1.61 4.14
N ASN A 167 19.12 -2.67 4.83
CA ASN A 167 19.03 -4.05 4.36
C ASN A 167 17.83 -4.81 4.96
N ARG A 168 16.91 -4.11 5.62
CA ARG A 168 15.74 -4.73 6.25
C ARG A 168 14.45 -4.30 5.56
N PHE A 169 13.46 -5.18 5.62
CA PHE A 169 12.16 -4.98 5.00
C PHE A 169 11.07 -4.94 6.06
N PHE A 170 10.15 -4.00 5.92
CA PHE A 170 9.08 -3.73 6.89
C PHE A 170 7.73 -3.69 6.18
N SER A 171 6.69 -4.03 6.92
CA SER A 171 5.30 -3.83 6.51
C SER A 171 4.54 -3.12 7.62
N GLY A 172 3.53 -2.34 7.26
CA GLY A 172 2.70 -1.61 8.20
C GLY A 172 1.30 -1.38 7.67
N VAL A 173 0.46 -0.74 8.48
CA VAL A 173 -0.93 -0.47 8.15
C VAL A 173 -1.01 0.63 7.08
N TYR A 174 -1.85 0.43 6.08
CA TYR A 174 -2.15 1.45 5.09
C TYR A 174 -2.95 2.61 5.72
N PRO A 175 -2.60 3.88 5.44
CA PRO A 175 -3.07 5.03 6.23
C PRO A 175 -4.57 5.34 6.18
N ILE A 176 -5.36 4.70 5.33
CA ILE A 176 -6.80 4.99 5.16
C ILE A 176 -7.71 3.88 5.72
N LYS A 177 -7.16 2.84 6.32
CA LYS A 177 -8.03 1.86 6.99
C LYS A 177 -8.69 2.48 8.23
N PRO A 178 -9.94 2.07 8.55
CA PRO A 178 -10.70 2.66 9.65
C PRO A 178 -9.89 2.70 10.94
N LEU A 179 -9.99 3.81 11.62
CA LEU A 179 -9.23 4.30 12.77
C LEU A 179 -9.10 3.38 13.99
N SER A 180 -9.74 2.21 14.01
CA SER A 180 -9.66 1.29 15.15
C SER A 180 -8.29 0.62 15.32
N ASP A 181 -7.39 0.72 14.35
CA ASP A 181 -6.11 0.00 14.37
C ASP A 181 -4.92 0.83 13.83
N THR A 182 -5.01 2.14 13.95
CA THR A 182 -3.95 3.06 13.53
C THR A 182 -2.80 3.04 14.54
N SER A 183 -1.97 2.02 14.47
CA SER A 183 -0.65 2.12 15.06
C SER A 183 0.31 2.62 13.98
N ASP A 184 1.05 3.70 14.27
CA ASP A 184 2.22 4.16 13.48
C ASP A 184 3.29 3.08 13.37
N LYS A 185 2.97 1.89 13.86
CA LYS A 185 3.90 0.78 14.00
C LYS A 185 4.14 0.13 12.66
N ILE A 186 5.40 -0.01 12.33
CA ILE A 186 5.88 -0.89 11.28
C ILE A 186 6.49 -2.13 11.90
N TRP A 187 6.32 -3.27 11.23
CA TRP A 187 6.89 -4.54 11.67
C TRP A 187 7.92 -5.00 10.66
N GLU A 188 9.08 -5.41 11.16
CA GLU A 188 10.07 -6.08 10.32
C GLU A 188 9.49 -7.37 9.77
N ILE A 189 9.73 -7.65 8.49
CA ILE A 189 9.25 -8.87 7.84
C ILE A 189 10.07 -10.05 8.35
N GLY A 190 9.41 -10.97 9.06
CA GLY A 190 9.99 -12.20 9.56
C GLY A 190 10.04 -13.31 8.54
N GLY A 191 9.13 -13.29 7.56
CA GLY A 191 9.10 -14.29 6.51
C GLY A 191 7.97 -14.09 5.49
N VAL A 192 8.12 -14.77 4.36
CA VAL A 192 7.15 -14.79 3.28
C VAL A 192 6.74 -16.23 2.96
N TYR A 193 5.45 -16.48 2.94
CA TYR A 193 4.89 -17.79 2.66
C TYR A 193 4.01 -17.74 1.42
N PHE A 194 4.33 -18.60 0.46
CA PHE A 194 3.52 -18.80 -0.74
C PHE A 194 2.49 -19.89 -0.46
N LEU A 195 1.21 -19.51 -0.46
CA LEU A 195 0.12 -20.42 -0.10
C LEU A 195 -0.15 -21.45 -1.19
N ASN A 196 -0.36 -22.69 -0.77
CA ASN A 196 -0.82 -23.78 -1.60
C ASN A 196 -1.85 -24.62 -0.81
N LYS A 197 -3.08 -24.71 -1.29
CA LYS A 197 -4.13 -25.50 -0.64
C LYS A 197 -3.77 -26.98 -0.62
N SER A 198 -3.90 -27.61 0.54
CA SER A 198 -3.52 -29.01 0.77
C SER A 198 -4.38 -29.62 1.88
N ASN A 199 -4.30 -30.95 2.02
CA ASN A 199 -4.91 -31.69 3.15
C ASN A 199 -4.00 -31.78 4.37
N LYS A 200 -2.77 -31.25 4.30
CA LYS A 200 -1.80 -31.24 5.40
C LYS A 200 -1.07 -29.92 5.40
N SER A 201 -0.83 -29.38 6.60
CA SER A 201 -0.04 -28.17 6.79
C SER A 201 1.44 -28.54 6.91
N ARG A 202 2.28 -27.96 6.06
CA ARG A 202 3.74 -28.11 6.09
C ARG A 202 4.42 -27.04 5.25
N THR A 203 5.66 -26.71 5.58
CA THR A 203 6.49 -25.83 4.72
C THR A 203 7.41 -26.64 3.82
N ARG A 204 7.66 -26.12 2.63
CA ARG A 204 8.60 -26.68 1.64
C ARG A 204 9.57 -25.61 1.14
N LYS A 205 10.77 -26.03 0.77
CA LYS A 205 11.74 -25.14 0.13
C LYS A 205 11.19 -24.59 -1.19
N LEU A 206 11.52 -23.34 -1.48
CA LEU A 206 11.24 -22.65 -2.72
C LEU A 206 12.53 -21.98 -3.17
N SER A 207 12.81 -21.93 -4.46
CA SER A 207 13.96 -21.17 -4.97
C SER A 207 13.69 -19.68 -4.95
N ALA A 208 14.72 -18.83 -4.85
CA ALA A 208 14.57 -17.39 -4.89
C ALA A 208 13.95 -16.93 -6.22
N ILE A 209 14.32 -17.56 -7.32
CA ILE A 209 13.76 -17.31 -8.66
C ILE A 209 12.24 -17.57 -8.65
N ASP A 210 11.80 -18.71 -8.12
CA ASP A 210 10.38 -19.05 -8.07
C ASP A 210 9.63 -18.08 -7.12
N ALA A 211 10.23 -17.67 -6.01
CA ALA A 211 9.65 -16.69 -5.10
C ALA A 211 9.44 -15.33 -5.79
N VAL A 212 10.43 -14.82 -6.50
CA VAL A 212 10.31 -13.61 -7.33
C VAL A 212 9.23 -13.78 -8.38
N TYR A 213 9.26 -14.89 -9.12
CA TYR A 213 8.32 -15.14 -10.22
C TYR A 213 6.87 -15.18 -9.76
N ARG A 214 6.61 -15.76 -8.60
CA ARG A 214 5.28 -15.79 -7.98
C ARG A 214 4.84 -14.44 -7.42
N SER A 215 5.77 -13.60 -6.99
CA SER A 215 5.47 -12.30 -6.39
C SER A 215 5.28 -11.19 -7.42
N VAL A 216 5.95 -11.24 -8.57
CA VAL A 216 5.85 -10.20 -9.61
C VAL A 216 4.42 -9.94 -10.09
N PRO A 217 3.58 -10.95 -10.41
CA PRO A 217 2.19 -10.72 -10.78
C PRO A 217 1.38 -10.04 -9.67
N GLU A 218 1.59 -10.46 -8.44
CA GLU A 218 0.89 -9.93 -7.26
C GLU A 218 1.30 -8.48 -6.94
N ALA A 219 2.55 -8.10 -7.20
CA ALA A 219 2.99 -6.73 -7.13
C ALA A 219 2.53 -5.90 -8.34
N ALA A 220 2.54 -6.47 -9.55
CA ALA A 220 2.14 -5.78 -10.76
C ALA A 220 0.62 -5.51 -10.85
N SER A 221 -0.22 -6.30 -10.16
CA SER A 221 -1.69 -6.16 -10.19
C SER A 221 -2.17 -4.77 -9.79
N PHE A 222 -1.50 -4.12 -8.85
CA PHE A 222 -1.83 -2.76 -8.43
C PHE A 222 -1.57 -1.69 -9.48
N TYR A 223 -0.80 -1.99 -10.53
CA TYR A 223 -0.25 -1.00 -11.44
C TYR A 223 -0.84 -1.03 -12.85
N HIS A 224 -1.54 -2.11 -13.22
CA HIS A 224 -2.10 -2.25 -14.58
C HIS A 224 -3.00 -1.09 -15.01
N ASN A 225 -3.63 -0.40 -14.06
CA ASN A 225 -4.51 0.73 -14.32
C ASN A 225 -3.88 2.10 -14.00
N TRP A 226 -2.60 2.15 -13.59
CA TRP A 226 -2.08 3.32 -12.90
C TRP A 226 -0.79 3.88 -13.49
N VAL A 227 -0.03 3.06 -14.22
CA VAL A 227 1.24 3.45 -14.84
C VAL A 227 1.03 3.58 -16.34
N PRO A 228 1.46 4.67 -16.99
CA PRO A 228 1.48 4.80 -18.44
C PRO A 228 2.21 3.62 -19.10
N ASP A 229 1.79 3.24 -20.32
CA ASP A 229 2.34 2.06 -21.00
C ASP A 229 3.84 2.18 -21.24
N GLU A 230 4.33 3.37 -21.50
CA GLU A 230 5.74 3.70 -21.67
C GLU A 230 6.61 3.44 -20.43
N ASP A 231 6.02 3.59 -19.22
CA ASP A 231 6.72 3.40 -17.95
C ASP A 231 6.62 1.95 -17.42
N LYS A 232 5.79 1.11 -18.04
CA LYS A 232 5.49 -0.24 -17.52
C LYS A 232 6.71 -1.17 -17.45
N ASN A 233 7.63 -1.06 -18.39
CA ASN A 233 8.82 -1.92 -18.42
C ASN A 233 9.81 -1.50 -17.34
N GLU A 234 10.03 -0.22 -17.15
CA GLU A 234 10.88 0.28 -16.08
C GLU A 234 10.31 -0.10 -14.72
N TYR A 235 9.01 0.03 -14.59
CA TYR A 235 8.29 -0.37 -13.40
C TYR A 235 8.44 -1.87 -13.09
N LYS A 236 8.23 -2.75 -14.07
CA LYS A 236 8.43 -4.21 -13.90
C LYS A 236 9.86 -4.54 -13.49
N LYS A 237 10.85 -3.89 -14.12
CA LYS A 237 12.27 -4.05 -13.77
C LYS A 237 12.53 -3.67 -12.32
N ARG A 238 11.91 -2.60 -11.85
CA ARG A 238 12.02 -2.17 -10.46
C ARG A 238 11.41 -3.16 -9.47
N ILE A 239 10.18 -3.62 -9.72
CA ILE A 239 9.55 -4.67 -8.90
C ILE A 239 10.47 -5.88 -8.80
N PHE A 240 10.97 -6.35 -9.94
CA PHE A 240 11.86 -7.49 -10.00
C PHE A 240 13.12 -7.27 -9.14
N THR A 241 13.76 -6.10 -9.28
CA THR A 241 14.96 -5.75 -8.51
C THR A 241 14.69 -5.69 -7.02
N PHE A 242 13.57 -5.07 -6.62
CA PHE A 242 13.18 -4.97 -5.21
C PHE A 242 12.89 -6.35 -4.61
N LEU A 243 12.08 -7.16 -5.28
CA LEU A 243 11.72 -8.51 -4.82
C LEU A 243 12.94 -9.43 -4.76
N ASN A 244 13.84 -9.34 -5.74
CA ASN A 244 15.09 -10.11 -5.73
C ASN A 244 15.96 -9.73 -4.53
N SER A 245 16.10 -8.43 -4.22
CA SER A 245 16.78 -7.98 -3.00
C SER A 245 16.08 -8.53 -1.74
N MET A 246 14.76 -8.43 -1.67
CA MET A 246 14.00 -8.92 -0.52
C MET A 246 14.20 -10.42 -0.28
N PHE A 247 14.15 -11.25 -1.32
CA PHE A 247 14.31 -12.70 -1.18
C PHE A 247 15.75 -13.17 -1.00
N ASN A 248 16.73 -12.28 -1.08
CA ASN A 248 18.09 -12.57 -0.62
C ASN A 248 18.23 -12.42 0.91
N ASP A 249 17.44 -11.53 1.52
CA ASP A 249 17.60 -11.15 2.93
C ASP A 249 16.46 -11.68 3.83
N VAL A 250 15.28 -11.95 3.27
CA VAL A 250 14.09 -12.38 4.00
C VAL A 250 13.86 -13.87 3.81
N TYR A 251 13.56 -14.57 4.92
CA TYR A 251 13.16 -15.98 4.88
C TYR A 251 11.88 -16.19 4.08
N PHE A 252 11.82 -17.22 3.25
CA PHE A 252 10.61 -17.56 2.47
C PHE A 252 10.46 -19.07 2.26
N ARG A 253 9.21 -19.54 2.13
CA ARG A 253 8.83 -20.93 1.91
C ARG A 253 7.53 -21.04 1.10
N LEU A 254 7.33 -22.20 0.48
CA LEU A 254 6.00 -22.63 0.07
C LEU A 254 5.30 -23.22 1.30
N LEU A 255 4.08 -22.80 1.56
CA LEU A 255 3.24 -23.30 2.65
C LEU A 255 2.08 -24.09 2.05
N ASP A 256 2.19 -25.40 2.08
CA ASP A 256 1.02 -26.26 1.91
C ASP A 256 0.18 -26.11 3.18
N PHE A 257 -1.09 -25.75 3.08
CA PHE A 257 -1.92 -25.54 4.25
C PHE A 257 -3.30 -26.19 4.12
N LYS A 258 -3.72 -26.81 5.19
CA LYS A 258 -5.08 -27.24 5.47
C LYS A 258 -5.80 -26.11 6.21
N ILE A 259 -7.12 -26.02 6.04
CA ILE A 259 -7.95 -25.02 6.74
C ILE A 259 -8.14 -25.47 8.19
N ASP A 260 -7.12 -25.26 9.02
CA ASP A 260 -7.15 -25.46 10.46
C ASP A 260 -6.14 -24.54 11.16
N SER A 261 -6.24 -24.41 12.48
CA SER A 261 -5.37 -23.55 13.31
C SER A 261 -3.93 -24.02 13.36
N ASP A 262 -3.67 -25.29 13.04
CA ASP A 262 -2.31 -25.87 13.13
C ASP A 262 -1.36 -25.30 12.07
N VAL A 263 -1.89 -24.58 11.07
CA VAL A 263 -1.07 -23.93 10.05
C VAL A 263 0.00 -23.02 10.64
N PHE A 264 -0.29 -22.31 11.73
CA PHE A 264 0.66 -21.40 12.36
C PHE A 264 1.79 -22.11 13.09
N SER A 265 1.60 -23.36 13.52
CA SER A 265 2.65 -24.18 14.12
C SER A 265 3.74 -24.58 13.10
N CYS A 266 3.39 -24.58 11.80
CA CYS A 266 4.32 -24.87 10.71
C CYS A 266 5.20 -23.68 10.34
N LEU A 267 4.93 -22.49 10.88
CA LEU A 267 5.71 -21.28 10.62
C LEU A 267 6.94 -21.30 11.54
N THR A 268 7.95 -22.02 11.14
CA THR A 268 9.21 -22.13 11.90
C THR A 268 10.13 -20.94 11.60
N HIS A 269 10.82 -20.53 12.61
CA HIS A 269 11.85 -19.45 12.59
C HIS A 269 13.19 -20.02 12.97
#